data_61419d324074fe06302d71543b9c1464
#
_entry.id   61419d324074fe06302d71543b9c1464
#
_cell.length_a   1.000
_cell.length_b   1.000
_cell.length_c   1.000
_cell.angle_alpha   90.00
_cell.angle_beta   90.00
_cell.angle_gamma   90.00
#
_symmetry.space_group_name_H-M   'P 1'
#
loop_
_entity.id
_entity.type
_entity.pdbx_description
1 polymer ?
#
loop_
_entity_poly.entity_id
_entity_poly.type
_entity_poly.pdbx_seq_one_letter_code
_entity_poly.pdbx_strand_id
1 'polypeptide(L)'
;SSPGQTCNAPIQITTLPYSTTDNTSSYGDDVSGPPGTGCGSPNGFLDGDDVFYSFTAQNNGVVNITMTPTGAWSGLFVYNSCANVGVSCVAGVANSDQTPRVIDLPVTAGQTYFIVISTWAAPQSVAYTLTLQVVNCPPPASLSAANIGQTSAELSWSNPSGATAWEVAVQ
;
A
#
# COMPACT_ATOMS: atom_id res chain seq x y z
N SER A 1 13.83 -3.93 20.66
CA SER A 1 13.41 -2.74 19.89
C SER A 1 12.00 -2.35 20.27
N SER A 2 11.70 -1.05 20.24
CA SER A 2 10.35 -0.56 20.42
C SER A 2 9.50 -0.92 19.19
N PRO A 3 8.17 -1.11 19.36
CA PRO A 3 7.30 -1.38 18.22
C PRO A 3 7.46 -0.34 17.11
N GLY A 4 7.59 -0.80 15.88
CA GLY A 4 7.76 0.02 14.68
C GLY A 4 9.20 0.27 14.25
N GLN A 5 10.20 -0.01 15.09
CA GLN A 5 11.60 0.21 14.75
C GLN A 5 12.14 -0.81 13.73
N THR A 6 11.66 -2.04 13.78
CA THR A 6 12.11 -3.10 12.88
C THR A 6 10.92 -3.89 12.33
N CYS A 7 11.11 -4.51 11.19
CA CYS A 7 10.08 -5.36 10.60
C CYS A 7 9.66 -6.52 11.50
N ASN A 8 10.59 -7.05 12.31
CA ASN A 8 10.30 -8.14 13.25
C ASN A 8 9.60 -7.66 14.54
N ALA A 9 9.50 -6.38 14.76
CA ALA A 9 8.78 -5.76 15.88
C ALA A 9 7.89 -4.61 15.35
N PRO A 10 6.93 -4.88 14.45
CA PRO A 10 6.11 -3.85 13.83
C PRO A 10 5.05 -3.31 14.81
N ILE A 11 4.52 -2.13 14.51
CA ILE A 11 3.28 -1.66 15.11
C ILE A 11 2.15 -2.52 14.53
N GLN A 12 1.45 -3.26 15.38
CA GLN A 12 0.37 -4.14 14.95
C GLN A 12 -0.94 -3.38 14.77
N ILE A 13 -1.51 -3.43 13.57
CA ILE A 13 -2.82 -2.92 13.26
C ILE A 13 -3.81 -4.08 13.42
N THR A 14 -4.65 -4.03 14.45
CA THR A 14 -5.54 -5.14 14.83
C THR A 14 -6.97 -4.97 14.35
N THR A 15 -7.37 -3.74 14.03
CA THR A 15 -8.74 -3.42 13.57
C THR A 15 -8.71 -2.39 12.45
N LEU A 16 -9.63 -2.53 11.48
CA LEU A 16 -9.89 -1.53 10.43
C LEU A 16 -11.30 -0.93 10.63
N PRO A 17 -11.53 0.34 10.33
CA PRO A 17 -10.55 1.33 9.83
C PRO A 17 -9.51 1.70 10.89
N TYR A 18 -8.31 2.02 10.44
CA TYR A 18 -7.19 2.45 11.26
C TYR A 18 -6.71 3.83 10.80
N SER A 19 -6.34 4.69 11.73
CA SER A 19 -5.73 5.99 11.43
C SER A 19 -4.73 6.37 12.51
N THR A 20 -3.58 6.88 12.09
CA THR A 20 -2.57 7.43 13.00
C THR A 20 -1.84 8.61 12.35
N THR A 21 -1.35 9.53 13.18
CA THR A 21 -0.43 10.59 12.77
C THR A 21 0.85 10.42 13.56
N ASP A 22 1.99 10.35 12.86
CA ASP A 22 3.29 10.05 13.46
C ASP A 22 4.44 10.65 12.62
N ASN A 23 5.68 10.35 13.03
CA ASN A 23 6.89 10.79 12.34
C ASN A 23 7.92 9.65 12.33
N THR A 24 8.51 9.35 11.19
CA THR A 24 9.52 8.29 11.07
C THR A 24 10.75 8.54 11.93
N SER A 25 11.06 9.80 12.28
CA SER A 25 12.18 10.17 13.16
C SER A 25 12.15 9.51 14.55
N SER A 26 10.99 9.01 14.97
CA SER A 26 10.84 8.32 16.26
C SER A 26 11.33 6.86 16.23
N TYR A 27 11.65 6.32 15.05
CA TYR A 27 11.90 4.88 14.86
C TYR A 27 13.33 4.55 14.42
N GLY A 28 14.06 5.50 13.83
CA GLY A 28 15.44 5.32 13.37
C GLY A 28 15.51 4.72 11.95
N ASP A 29 16.74 4.51 11.51
CA ASP A 29 17.11 4.02 10.17
C ASP A 29 17.60 2.56 10.31
N ASP A 30 16.70 1.60 10.05
CA ASP A 30 16.98 0.17 10.24
C ASP A 30 17.27 -0.55 8.91
N VAL A 31 16.76 -0.04 7.81
CA VAL A 31 16.98 -0.56 6.45
C VAL A 31 17.43 0.56 5.52
N SER A 32 18.10 0.21 4.43
CA SER A 32 18.60 1.23 3.49
C SER A 32 18.58 0.71 2.06
N GLY A 33 18.73 1.62 1.10
CA GLY A 33 18.76 1.34 -0.31
C GLY A 33 17.40 1.41 -1.01
N PRO A 34 17.30 0.81 -2.20
CA PRO A 34 16.04 0.72 -2.92
C PRO A 34 15.05 -0.20 -2.22
N PRO A 35 13.74 0.09 -2.31
CA PRO A 35 12.71 -0.74 -1.69
C PRO A 35 12.55 -2.12 -2.34
N GLY A 36 13.08 -2.33 -3.55
CA GLY A 36 13.04 -3.59 -4.28
C GLY A 36 12.18 -3.55 -5.54
N THR A 37 12.02 -4.70 -6.18
CA THR A 37 11.20 -4.84 -7.37
C THR A 37 9.70 -4.71 -7.04
N GLY A 38 8.91 -4.13 -7.96
CA GLY A 38 7.47 -3.96 -7.75
C GLY A 38 7.09 -2.85 -6.75
N CYS A 39 8.05 -2.05 -6.30
CA CYS A 39 7.86 -1.03 -5.25
C CYS A 39 7.59 0.39 -5.79
N GLY A 40 7.39 0.54 -7.10
CA GLY A 40 7.07 1.83 -7.72
C GLY A 40 8.25 2.79 -7.86
N SER A 41 9.43 2.47 -7.33
CA SER A 41 10.66 3.23 -7.53
C SER A 41 11.89 2.32 -7.42
N PRO A 42 12.90 2.50 -8.30
CA PRO A 42 14.19 1.83 -8.18
C PRO A 42 15.19 2.58 -7.27
N ASN A 43 14.79 3.72 -6.74
CA ASN A 43 15.68 4.64 -6.01
C ASN A 43 15.71 4.33 -4.50
N GLY A 44 16.69 4.90 -3.78
CA GLY A 44 16.95 4.67 -2.36
C GLY A 44 15.93 5.30 -1.40
N PHE A 45 14.66 4.93 -1.53
CA PHE A 45 13.59 5.41 -0.65
C PHE A 45 13.50 4.66 0.68
N LEU A 46 14.50 3.83 1.02
CA LEU A 46 14.71 3.28 2.36
C LEU A 46 15.97 3.87 3.04
N ASP A 47 16.51 4.97 2.53
CA ASP A 47 17.76 5.56 3.04
C ASP A 47 17.56 6.53 4.22
N GLY A 48 16.32 6.79 4.62
CA GLY A 48 15.98 7.59 5.79
C GLY A 48 15.40 6.75 6.92
N ASP A 49 14.88 7.44 7.94
CA ASP A 49 14.25 6.76 9.07
C ASP A 49 13.01 5.97 8.63
N ASP A 50 12.90 4.74 9.12
CA ASP A 50 11.86 3.79 8.75
C ASP A 50 10.88 3.54 9.89
N VAL A 51 9.61 3.32 9.55
CA VAL A 51 8.63 2.78 10.47
C VAL A 51 7.93 1.57 9.87
N PHE A 52 7.73 0.55 10.68
CA PHE A 52 7.14 -0.72 10.28
C PHE A 52 5.79 -0.94 10.95
N TYR A 53 4.78 -1.25 10.14
CA TYR A 53 3.46 -1.69 10.57
C TYR A 53 3.18 -3.09 10.04
N SER A 54 2.27 -3.81 10.69
CA SER A 54 1.72 -5.05 10.17
C SER A 54 0.23 -5.12 10.36
N PHE A 55 -0.47 -5.78 9.44
CA PHE A 55 -1.85 -6.20 9.64
C PHE A 55 -2.09 -7.55 8.99
N THR A 56 -3.01 -8.32 9.58
CA THR A 56 -3.46 -9.61 9.03
C THR A 56 -4.87 -9.43 8.51
N ALA A 57 -5.09 -9.71 7.22
CA ALA A 57 -6.40 -9.60 6.61
C ALA A 57 -7.37 -10.63 7.19
N GLN A 58 -8.55 -10.18 7.62
CA GLN A 58 -9.59 -11.07 8.15
C GLN A 58 -10.40 -11.72 7.03
N ASN A 59 -10.56 -11.02 5.91
CA ASN A 59 -11.32 -11.46 4.74
C ASN A 59 -10.55 -11.18 3.46
N ASN A 60 -10.91 -11.87 2.39
CA ASN A 60 -10.51 -11.50 1.06
C ASN A 60 -11.15 -10.16 0.67
N GLY A 61 -10.46 -9.35 -0.10
CA GLY A 61 -11.00 -8.07 -0.56
C GLY A 61 -9.90 -7.10 -0.95
N VAL A 62 -10.19 -5.81 -0.82
CA VAL A 62 -9.25 -4.72 -1.08
C VAL A 62 -9.19 -3.80 0.14
N VAL A 63 -7.98 -3.46 0.56
CA VAL A 63 -7.71 -2.47 1.61
C VAL A 63 -7.05 -1.26 0.98
N ASN A 64 -7.66 -0.08 1.16
CA ASN A 64 -7.03 1.18 0.82
C ASN A 64 -6.04 1.56 1.92
N ILE A 65 -4.79 1.78 1.53
CA ILE A 65 -3.71 2.26 2.39
C ILE A 65 -3.29 3.62 1.86
N THR A 66 -3.47 4.67 2.67
CA THR A 66 -3.10 6.03 2.29
C THR A 66 -2.14 6.62 3.32
N MET A 67 -0.97 7.03 2.86
CA MET A 67 -0.01 7.79 3.64
C MET A 67 0.06 9.20 3.08
N THR A 68 -0.33 10.18 3.91
CA THR A 68 -0.26 11.61 3.58
C THR A 68 0.94 12.24 4.28
N PRO A 69 2.03 12.53 3.57
CA PRO A 69 3.21 13.11 4.16
C PRO A 69 3.07 14.63 4.32
N THR A 70 3.79 15.20 5.29
CA THR A 70 3.93 16.65 5.43
C THR A 70 5.16 17.20 4.70
N GLY A 71 5.99 16.33 4.15
CA GLY A 71 7.23 16.66 3.43
C GLY A 71 7.38 15.88 2.13
N ALA A 72 8.43 16.23 1.39
CA ALA A 72 8.78 15.61 0.11
C ALA A 72 9.66 14.36 0.31
N TRP A 73 9.87 13.59 -0.76
CA TRP A 73 10.83 12.48 -0.84
C TRP A 73 10.54 11.32 0.12
N SER A 74 9.30 10.83 0.13
CA SER A 74 8.90 9.69 0.95
C SER A 74 8.21 8.60 0.15
N GLY A 75 8.20 7.40 0.70
CA GLY A 75 7.59 6.21 0.11
C GLY A 75 6.73 5.43 1.11
N LEU A 76 5.77 4.71 0.55
CA LEU A 76 4.90 3.76 1.21
C LEU A 76 5.05 2.42 0.49
N PHE A 77 5.48 1.38 1.21
CA PHE A 77 5.78 0.07 0.64
C PHE A 77 5.07 -1.02 1.42
N VAL A 78 4.57 -2.03 0.70
CA VAL A 78 3.90 -3.19 1.30
C VAL A 78 4.64 -4.46 0.90
N TYR A 79 4.96 -5.28 1.89
CA TYR A 79 5.65 -6.55 1.74
C TYR A 79 4.82 -7.69 2.35
N ASN A 80 5.01 -8.90 1.86
CA ASN A 80 4.37 -10.10 2.39
C ASN A 80 5.23 -10.84 3.44
N SER A 81 6.47 -10.41 3.64
CA SER A 81 7.37 -10.91 4.70
C SER A 81 8.49 -9.91 4.97
N CYS A 82 9.08 -9.98 6.15
CA CYS A 82 10.24 -9.16 6.48
C CYS A 82 11.48 -9.49 5.62
N ALA A 83 11.61 -10.72 5.14
CA ALA A 83 12.70 -11.13 4.25
C ALA A 83 12.65 -10.44 2.88
N ASN A 84 11.50 -9.91 2.49
CA ASN A 84 11.30 -9.23 1.21
C ASN A 84 11.52 -7.71 1.28
N VAL A 85 11.72 -7.14 2.47
CA VAL A 85 12.06 -5.71 2.62
C VAL A 85 13.37 -5.42 1.89
N GLY A 86 13.36 -4.45 1.00
CA GLY A 86 14.49 -4.15 0.12
C GLY A 86 14.69 -5.11 -1.07
N VAL A 87 13.85 -6.13 -1.22
CA VAL A 87 13.96 -7.15 -2.28
C VAL A 87 12.79 -7.06 -3.25
N SER A 88 11.54 -7.23 -2.76
CA SER A 88 10.35 -7.16 -3.61
C SER A 88 9.11 -6.80 -2.82
N CYS A 89 8.34 -5.84 -3.35
CA CYS A 89 7.07 -5.43 -2.79
C CYS A 89 5.89 -6.23 -3.36
N VAL A 90 4.81 -6.28 -2.57
CA VAL A 90 3.46 -6.56 -3.06
C VAL A 90 2.91 -5.33 -3.78
N ALA A 91 3.15 -4.14 -3.22
CA ALA A 91 2.82 -2.85 -3.81
C ALA A 91 3.72 -1.75 -3.21
N GLY A 92 3.89 -0.65 -3.93
CA GLY A 92 4.66 0.49 -3.42
C GLY A 92 4.42 1.75 -4.24
N VAL A 93 4.54 2.88 -3.57
CA VAL A 93 4.46 4.23 -4.16
C VAL A 93 5.49 5.11 -3.48
N ALA A 94 6.36 5.73 -4.26
CA ALA A 94 7.32 6.71 -3.78
C ALA A 94 7.29 7.96 -4.67
N ASN A 95 7.47 9.12 -4.09
CA ASN A 95 7.39 10.38 -4.82
C ASN A 95 8.29 11.45 -4.21
N SER A 96 8.71 12.40 -5.06
CA SER A 96 9.53 13.55 -4.67
C SER A 96 8.73 14.74 -4.16
N ASP A 97 7.41 14.71 -4.22
CA ASP A 97 6.52 15.76 -3.73
C ASP A 97 5.72 15.32 -2.48
N GLN A 98 4.74 16.13 -2.07
CA GLN A 98 3.87 15.88 -0.92
C GLN A 98 2.55 15.21 -1.29
N THR A 99 2.38 14.74 -2.53
CA THR A 99 1.18 14.02 -2.96
C THR A 99 0.96 12.78 -2.09
N PRO A 100 -0.25 12.50 -1.62
CA PRO A 100 -0.54 11.30 -0.85
C PRO A 100 -0.10 10.03 -1.58
N ARG A 101 0.49 9.09 -0.85
CA ARG A 101 0.82 7.75 -1.34
C ARG A 101 -0.39 6.87 -1.12
N VAL A 102 -1.00 6.41 -2.20
CA VAL A 102 -2.26 5.65 -2.17
C VAL A 102 -2.04 4.27 -2.78
N ILE A 103 -2.40 3.23 -2.04
CA ILE A 103 -2.36 1.84 -2.49
C ILE A 103 -3.72 1.22 -2.23
N ASP A 104 -4.37 0.70 -3.28
CA ASP A 104 -5.50 -0.21 -3.17
C ASP A 104 -4.96 -1.64 -3.24
N LEU A 105 -4.80 -2.26 -2.07
CA LEU A 105 -4.15 -3.55 -1.91
C LEU A 105 -5.16 -4.69 -1.95
N PRO A 106 -5.12 -5.58 -2.95
CA PRO A 106 -5.82 -6.85 -2.87
C PRO A 106 -5.25 -7.69 -1.73
N VAL A 107 -6.13 -8.15 -0.83
CA VAL A 107 -5.72 -8.92 0.34
C VAL A 107 -6.40 -10.29 0.38
N THR A 108 -5.67 -11.26 0.94
CA THR A 108 -6.14 -12.63 1.13
C THR A 108 -6.34 -12.88 2.63
N ALA A 109 -7.48 -13.44 3.00
CA ALA A 109 -7.78 -13.80 4.39
C ALA A 109 -6.67 -14.65 5.03
N GLY A 110 -6.25 -14.28 6.23
CA GLY A 110 -5.18 -14.95 6.98
C GLY A 110 -3.76 -14.52 6.60
N GLN A 111 -3.56 -13.78 5.49
CA GLN A 111 -2.25 -13.26 5.09
C GLN A 111 -1.89 -12.04 5.92
N THR A 112 -0.64 -12.00 6.40
CA THR A 112 -0.06 -10.82 7.06
C THR A 112 0.70 -9.99 6.03
N TYR A 113 0.49 -8.67 6.09
CA TYR A 113 1.16 -7.67 5.26
C TYR A 113 1.97 -6.74 6.16
N PHE A 114 3.17 -6.40 5.71
CA PHE A 114 4.08 -5.48 6.38
C PHE A 114 4.12 -4.17 5.58
N ILE A 115 3.87 -3.06 6.26
CA ILE A 115 3.85 -1.72 5.66
C ILE A 115 5.06 -0.98 6.17
N VAL A 116 5.83 -0.39 5.25
CA VAL A 116 7.01 0.43 5.55
C VAL A 116 6.78 1.83 5.02
N ILE A 117 7.02 2.83 5.87
CA ILE A 117 7.10 4.23 5.48
C ILE A 117 8.54 4.66 5.72
N SER A 118 9.18 5.22 4.69
CA SER A 118 10.54 5.70 4.75
C SER A 118 10.78 6.84 3.77
N THR A 119 12.00 7.37 3.75
CA THR A 119 12.39 8.53 2.95
C THR A 119 13.71 8.30 2.23
N TRP A 120 14.07 9.25 1.36
CA TRP A 120 15.45 9.49 0.97
C TRP A 120 16.29 9.90 2.19
N ALA A 121 17.62 9.77 2.07
CA ALA A 121 18.56 10.23 3.08
C ALA A 121 18.45 11.73 3.40
N ALA A 122 17.88 12.52 2.51
CA ALA A 122 17.54 13.93 2.71
C ALA A 122 16.20 14.26 2.01
N PRO A 123 15.11 14.50 2.79
CA PRO A 123 15.05 14.57 4.25
C PRO A 123 15.17 13.20 4.91
N GLN A 124 15.86 13.12 6.04
CA GLN A 124 16.08 11.87 6.80
C GLN A 124 14.79 11.29 7.37
N SER A 125 13.76 12.09 7.58
CA SER A 125 12.51 11.68 8.21
C SER A 125 11.32 12.45 7.64
N VAL A 126 10.12 11.93 7.87
CA VAL A 126 8.86 12.55 7.45
C VAL A 126 7.77 12.36 8.51
N ALA A 127 7.03 13.44 8.79
CA ALA A 127 5.77 13.35 9.51
C ALA A 127 4.66 12.99 8.52
N TYR A 128 3.73 12.16 8.95
CA TYR A 128 2.68 11.62 8.08
C TYR A 128 1.39 11.31 8.83
N THR A 129 0.31 11.18 8.10
CA THR A 129 -0.91 10.51 8.53
C THR A 129 -1.05 9.21 7.71
N LEU A 130 -1.27 8.07 8.38
CA LEU A 130 -1.52 6.78 7.77
C LEU A 130 -2.94 6.35 8.04
N THR A 131 -3.67 5.96 7.00
CA THR A 131 -5.01 5.38 7.11
C THR A 131 -5.09 4.05 6.37
N LEU A 132 -5.78 3.08 6.97
CA LEU A 132 -6.16 1.81 6.35
C LEU A 132 -7.66 1.63 6.49
N GLN A 133 -8.34 1.30 5.39
CA GLN A 133 -9.77 0.99 5.40
C GLN A 133 -10.11 -0.05 4.34
N VAL A 134 -11.11 -0.87 4.64
CA VAL A 134 -11.66 -1.82 3.66
C VAL A 134 -12.41 -1.05 2.58
N VAL A 135 -12.15 -1.39 1.31
CA VAL A 135 -12.91 -0.87 0.18
C VAL A 135 -14.12 -1.79 -0.04
N ASN A 136 -15.30 -1.29 0.33
CA ASN A 136 -16.52 -2.10 0.28
C ASN A 136 -17.03 -2.37 -1.14
N CYS A 137 -16.66 -1.51 -2.11
CA CYS A 137 -17.05 -1.62 -3.52
C CYS A 137 -15.87 -1.22 -4.41
N PRO A 138 -14.82 -2.04 -4.52
CA PRO A 138 -13.73 -1.73 -5.45
C PRO A 138 -14.26 -1.75 -6.88
N PRO A 139 -13.76 -0.88 -7.75
CA PRO A 139 -14.14 -0.88 -9.15
C PRO A 139 -13.81 -2.23 -9.80
N PRO A 140 -14.59 -2.65 -10.81
CA PRO A 140 -14.23 -3.83 -11.59
C PRO A 140 -12.89 -3.61 -12.28
N ALA A 141 -12.11 -4.68 -12.37
CA ALA A 141 -10.82 -4.67 -13.06
C ALA A 141 -10.88 -5.45 -14.37
N SER A 142 -9.90 -5.24 -15.25
CA SER A 142 -9.78 -5.96 -16.53
C SER A 142 -11.03 -5.83 -17.41
N LEU A 143 -11.59 -4.63 -17.50
CA LEU A 143 -12.72 -4.34 -18.38
C LEU A 143 -12.33 -4.63 -19.84
N SER A 144 -13.15 -5.40 -20.54
CA SER A 144 -12.97 -5.66 -21.95
C SER A 144 -14.32 -5.73 -22.67
N ALA A 145 -14.31 -5.40 -23.95
CA ALA A 145 -15.45 -5.55 -24.86
C ALA A 145 -15.05 -6.49 -26.00
N ALA A 146 -15.91 -7.45 -26.31
CA ALA A 146 -15.74 -8.38 -27.40
C ALA A 146 -17.05 -8.50 -28.21
N ASN A 147 -16.99 -9.14 -29.38
CA ASN A 147 -18.15 -9.40 -30.24
C ASN A 147 -18.98 -8.13 -30.49
N ILE A 148 -18.29 -7.01 -30.77
CA ILE A 148 -18.91 -5.70 -30.96
C ILE A 148 -19.66 -5.70 -32.30
N GLY A 149 -21.00 -5.60 -32.23
CA GLY A 149 -21.88 -5.44 -33.36
C GLY A 149 -22.50 -4.04 -33.43
N GLN A 150 -23.42 -3.83 -34.38
CA GLN A 150 -24.10 -2.54 -34.50
C GLN A 150 -25.07 -2.25 -33.34
N THR A 151 -25.56 -3.28 -32.68
CA THR A 151 -26.59 -3.17 -31.63
C THR A 151 -26.25 -3.94 -30.36
N SER A 152 -25.12 -4.61 -30.31
CA SER A 152 -24.72 -5.44 -29.17
C SER A 152 -23.22 -5.51 -29.01
N ALA A 153 -22.77 -5.71 -27.78
CA ALA A 153 -21.39 -6.03 -27.42
C ALA A 153 -21.42 -6.96 -26.21
N GLU A 154 -20.39 -7.79 -26.10
CA GLU A 154 -20.14 -8.60 -24.90
C GLU A 154 -19.15 -7.87 -24.02
N LEU A 155 -19.53 -7.58 -22.76
CA LEU A 155 -18.68 -6.93 -21.79
C LEU A 155 -18.24 -7.94 -20.74
N SER A 156 -16.97 -7.92 -20.40
CA SER A 156 -16.42 -8.74 -19.33
C SER A 156 -15.52 -7.95 -18.41
N TRP A 157 -15.44 -8.35 -17.15
CA TRP A 157 -14.56 -7.77 -16.13
C TRP A 157 -14.22 -8.81 -15.07
N SER A 158 -13.15 -8.58 -14.33
CA SER A 158 -12.84 -9.35 -13.13
C SER A 158 -13.45 -8.68 -11.89
N ASN A 159 -13.90 -9.50 -10.95
CA ASN A 159 -14.48 -9.07 -9.68
C ASN A 159 -13.49 -9.32 -8.54
N PRO A 160 -12.63 -8.36 -8.17
CA PRO A 160 -11.61 -8.57 -7.13
C PRO A 160 -12.18 -8.64 -5.70
N SER A 161 -13.43 -8.20 -5.51
CA SER A 161 -14.04 -8.06 -4.17
C SER A 161 -15.11 -9.08 -3.84
N GLY A 162 -15.48 -9.96 -4.77
CA GLY A 162 -16.62 -10.84 -4.60
C GLY A 162 -17.98 -10.13 -4.61
N ALA A 163 -18.07 -8.94 -5.17
CA ALA A 163 -19.34 -8.25 -5.35
C ALA A 163 -20.32 -9.10 -6.17
N THR A 164 -21.59 -9.09 -5.79
CA THR A 164 -22.64 -9.92 -6.40
C THR A 164 -23.55 -9.16 -7.36
N ALA A 165 -23.38 -7.84 -7.46
CA ALA A 165 -24.15 -6.97 -8.35
C ALA A 165 -23.27 -5.84 -8.89
N TRP A 166 -23.53 -5.46 -10.14
CA TRP A 166 -22.81 -4.41 -10.85
C TRP A 166 -23.80 -3.55 -11.64
N GLU A 167 -23.53 -2.25 -11.71
CA GLU A 167 -24.21 -1.34 -12.62
C GLU A 167 -23.28 -1.01 -13.80
N VAL A 168 -23.78 -1.15 -15.02
CA VAL A 168 -23.05 -0.84 -16.25
C VAL A 168 -23.70 0.33 -16.93
N ALA A 169 -22.96 1.42 -17.12
CA ALA A 169 -23.39 2.55 -17.94
C ALA A 169 -22.63 2.52 -19.28
N VAL A 170 -23.35 2.60 -20.37
CA VAL A 170 -22.81 2.72 -21.72
C VAL A 170 -23.12 4.12 -22.23
N GLN A 171 -22.08 4.87 -22.64
CA GLN A 171 -22.18 6.24 -23.18
C GLN A 171 -21.84 6.24 -24.66
#